data_93585d96c4f5eb98db9cf48cd75a21fe
#
_entry.id   93585d96c4f5eb98db9cf48cd75a21fe
#
_cell.length_a   1.000
_cell.length_b   1.000
_cell.length_c   1.000
_cell.angle_alpha   90.00
_cell.angle_beta   90.00
_cell.angle_gamma   90.00
#
_symmetry.space_group_name_H-M   'P 1'
#
loop_
_entity.id
_entity.type
_entity.pdbx_description
1 polymer ?
#
loop_
_entity_poly.entity_id
_entity_poly.type
_entity_poly.pdbx_seq_one_letter_code
_entity_poly.pdbx_strand_id
1 'polypeptide(L)'
;MPDQTTPEDHLNDQPVDAAQASPWIDDTPNADAGAVLSNTAGEGVAAFRENQGTTGVRLSEQDDFAELAGRLRAHRSQVAVRPPGPGVPEAVGWTLGVLVVHIFGMIIAVFGLMTLQIAEITSQGGKPSGTDFQAMVVNLPETFALELMTIEMLVFLVSAVVVTRLRLGSRTSHLLGIRSLEMSHVLMIAAVSIPISLMCGGFHQFTLSVWNEFFAHLPGMSVFDHLNVNESIKPLGRTAPLGLLFLVVAVAPAIGEEVIFRGIIGRGLVARHGILAGVIMTSVLFAAVHIHPAHVVALLPLAFFIHLVYLVTRSILAPILLHLLNNSLAVVLLKATATVPALEGASEPEMPAYVLLISAGIVGLVGWTLWKSRVEYRTDDGERWNPGYPTVEMPPKSTGCALTMTGCSVGLRRGAIGLAGAYSLVFVVLLVLVLTGHISA
;
A
#
# COMPACT_ATOMS: atom_id res chain seq x y z
N MET A 1 75.74 -1.92 8.97
CA MET A 1 75.98 -2.83 10.10
C MET A 1 75.55 -2.18 11.39
N PRO A 2 74.93 -2.87 12.32
CA PRO A 2 74.25 -4.16 12.26
C PRO A 2 72.70 -3.97 12.35
N ASP A 3 71.85 -4.77 11.77
CA ASP A 3 71.36 -6.11 12.18
C ASP A 3 70.61 -6.13 13.52
N GLN A 4 69.35 -6.41 13.46
CA GLN A 4 68.63 -7.33 14.36
C GLN A 4 67.15 -7.41 14.07
N THR A 5 66.75 -8.51 13.46
CA THR A 5 65.69 -9.49 13.89
C THR A 5 64.32 -9.00 14.26
N THR A 6 63.35 -9.41 13.46
CA THR A 6 61.92 -9.57 13.74
C THR A 6 61.67 -10.56 14.86
N PRO A 7 60.53 -10.43 15.58
CA PRO A 7 59.75 -11.58 15.96
C PRO A 7 58.38 -11.60 15.25
N GLU A 8 58.03 -12.77 14.77
CA GLU A 8 56.73 -13.20 14.35
C GLU A 8 55.75 -13.09 15.52
N ASP A 9 54.69 -12.32 15.35
CA ASP A 9 53.54 -12.40 16.23
C ASP A 9 52.39 -13.09 15.48
N HIS A 10 52.00 -14.23 16.04
CA HIS A 10 50.87 -15.03 15.67
C HIS A 10 49.59 -14.21 15.73
N LEU A 11 49.00 -13.84 14.60
CA LEU A 11 47.63 -13.36 14.48
C LEU A 11 46.72 -14.53 14.75
N ASN A 12 46.05 -14.45 15.89
CA ASN A 12 44.98 -15.32 16.33
C ASN A 12 43.72 -14.97 15.51
N ASP A 13 43.48 -15.73 14.46
CA ASP A 13 42.23 -15.71 13.70
C ASP A 13 41.10 -16.24 14.57
N GLN A 14 40.45 -15.34 15.31
CA GLN A 14 39.12 -15.57 15.86
C GLN A 14 38.11 -15.05 14.85
N PRO A 15 37.10 -15.85 14.43
CA PRO A 15 36.04 -15.35 13.61
C PRO A 15 35.22 -14.36 14.44
N VAL A 16 35.11 -13.14 13.93
CA VAL A 16 34.22 -12.12 14.47
C VAL A 16 32.77 -12.60 14.24
N ASP A 17 32.11 -12.99 15.30
CA ASP A 17 30.67 -13.25 15.36
C ASP A 17 29.91 -11.94 15.04
N ALA A 18 29.68 -11.69 13.77
CA ALA A 18 28.80 -10.63 13.30
C ALA A 18 27.38 -11.14 13.19
N ALA A 19 26.77 -11.45 14.31
CA ALA A 19 25.32 -11.69 14.40
C ALA A 19 24.75 -11.13 15.69
N GLN A 20 24.86 -9.82 15.86
CA GLN A 20 23.87 -9.13 16.70
C GLN A 20 22.58 -9.05 15.85
N ALA A 21 21.75 -10.08 15.97
CA ALA A 21 20.43 -10.10 15.43
C ALA A 21 19.64 -8.91 15.99
N SER A 22 19.17 -8.03 15.12
CA SER A 22 18.24 -6.98 15.46
C SER A 22 17.05 -7.61 16.17
N PRO A 23 16.57 -7.12 17.32
CA PRO A 23 15.43 -7.66 18.04
C PRO A 23 14.10 -7.63 17.28
N TRP A 24 14.12 -7.13 16.05
CA TRP A 24 12.97 -6.94 15.17
C TRP A 24 12.86 -7.95 14.02
N ILE A 25 13.81 -8.93 13.90
CA ILE A 25 13.94 -9.80 12.71
C ILE A 25 13.68 -11.29 13.04
N ASP A 26 13.16 -11.64 14.19
CA ASP A 26 12.99 -13.05 14.57
C ASP A 26 11.57 -13.59 14.23
N ASP A 27 11.13 -13.38 12.98
CA ASP A 27 9.94 -14.02 12.42
C ASP A 27 10.31 -15.08 11.34
N THR A 28 11.49 -15.69 11.41
CA THR A 28 11.80 -16.83 10.54
C THR A 28 11.14 -18.09 11.10
N PRO A 29 10.35 -18.80 10.31
CA PRO A 29 10.10 -20.22 10.62
C PRO A 29 11.45 -20.90 10.55
N ASN A 30 11.90 -21.39 11.69
CA ASN A 30 13.19 -22.00 11.90
C ASN A 30 13.42 -23.11 10.85
N ALA A 31 14.32 -22.88 9.89
CA ALA A 31 14.70 -23.92 8.93
C ALA A 31 15.37 -25.11 9.64
N ASP A 32 15.91 -24.87 10.83
CA ASP A 32 16.52 -25.90 11.69
C ASP A 32 15.47 -26.76 12.42
N ALA A 33 14.19 -26.37 12.44
CA ALA A 33 13.14 -27.23 13.00
C ALA A 33 13.00 -28.55 12.24
N GLY A 34 13.38 -28.59 10.97
CA GLY A 34 13.45 -29.81 10.17
C GLY A 34 14.59 -30.74 10.60
N ALA A 35 15.76 -30.20 10.90
CA ALA A 35 16.93 -30.96 11.33
C ALA A 35 16.80 -31.46 12.77
N VAL A 36 16.24 -30.62 13.66
CA VAL A 36 15.98 -31.04 15.06
C VAL A 36 14.86 -32.08 15.12
N LEU A 37 13.85 -32.01 14.24
CA LEU A 37 12.79 -33.01 14.18
C LEU A 37 13.27 -34.36 13.63
N SER A 38 14.29 -34.41 12.76
CA SER A 38 14.87 -35.66 12.28
C SER A 38 15.66 -36.41 13.40
N ASN A 39 16.35 -35.66 14.25
CA ASN A 39 17.10 -36.24 15.38
C ASN A 39 16.19 -36.61 16.56
N THR A 40 15.18 -35.79 16.87
CA THR A 40 14.23 -36.10 17.97
C THR A 40 13.24 -37.22 17.60
N ALA A 41 12.95 -37.40 16.29
CA ALA A 41 12.13 -38.52 15.85
C ALA A 41 12.83 -39.89 16.09
N GLY A 42 14.17 -39.93 15.93
CA GLY A 42 14.97 -41.13 16.24
C GLY A 42 14.98 -41.47 17.73
N GLU A 43 15.18 -40.44 18.57
CA GLU A 43 15.19 -40.64 20.02
C GLU A 43 13.80 -40.93 20.62
N GLY A 44 12.74 -40.30 20.06
CA GLY A 44 11.36 -40.52 20.47
C GLY A 44 10.87 -41.94 20.16
N VAL A 45 11.28 -42.54 19.05
CA VAL A 45 10.98 -43.90 18.69
C VAL A 45 11.74 -44.91 19.60
N ALA A 46 12.98 -44.60 19.98
CA ALA A 46 13.75 -45.41 20.90
C ALA A 46 13.16 -45.41 22.33
N ALA A 47 12.82 -44.22 22.84
CA ALA A 47 12.18 -44.10 24.18
C ALA A 47 10.78 -44.70 24.24
N PHE A 48 10.04 -44.71 23.13
CA PHE A 48 8.72 -45.35 23.06
C PHE A 48 8.81 -46.88 23.07
N ARG A 49 9.89 -47.47 22.48
CA ARG A 49 10.15 -48.93 22.54
C ARG A 49 10.53 -49.42 23.94
N GLU A 50 11.18 -48.61 24.75
CA GLU A 50 11.66 -49.00 26.09
C GLU A 50 10.54 -49.07 27.14
N ASN A 51 9.45 -48.33 26.92
CA ASN A 51 8.31 -48.25 27.86
C ASN A 51 7.12 -49.18 27.57
N GLN A 52 7.20 -50.01 26.51
CA GLN A 52 6.19 -51.01 26.17
C GLN A 52 6.57 -52.40 26.69
N GLY A 53 6.75 -52.52 28.02
CA GLY A 53 6.80 -53.80 28.68
C GLY A 53 5.41 -54.49 28.68
N THR A 54 5.29 -55.54 27.88
CA THR A 54 4.33 -56.66 28.07
C THR A 54 2.84 -56.35 27.92
N THR A 55 2.35 -56.04 26.72
CA THR A 55 1.07 -56.54 26.22
C THR A 55 1.16 -56.67 24.68
N GLY A 56 1.08 -57.91 24.21
CA GLY A 56 1.42 -58.28 22.83
C GLY A 56 0.40 -57.86 21.78
N VAL A 57 0.45 -56.63 21.36
CA VAL A 57 -0.11 -56.18 20.09
C VAL A 57 1.08 -55.71 19.24
N ARG A 58 1.54 -56.51 18.27
CA ARG A 58 2.44 -56.09 17.22
C ARG A 58 1.64 -55.22 16.28
N LEU A 59 1.66 -53.88 16.49
CA LEU A 59 1.31 -52.95 15.44
C LEU A 59 2.40 -53.02 14.35
N SER A 60 2.00 -52.95 13.08
CA SER A 60 2.97 -52.94 11.99
C SER A 60 3.77 -51.65 12.06
N GLU A 61 5.03 -51.66 11.62
CA GLU A 61 5.85 -50.40 11.55
C GLU A 61 5.12 -49.28 10.78
N GLN A 62 4.25 -49.63 9.84
CA GLN A 62 3.43 -48.67 9.09
C GLN A 62 2.35 -48.01 9.94
N ASP A 63 1.74 -48.72 10.89
CA ASP A 63 0.70 -48.19 11.79
C ASP A 63 1.35 -47.24 12.81
N ASP A 64 2.54 -47.56 13.30
CA ASP A 64 3.31 -46.73 14.22
C ASP A 64 3.73 -45.41 13.53
N PHE A 65 4.15 -45.46 12.26
CA PHE A 65 4.46 -44.27 11.48
C PHE A 65 3.21 -43.42 11.18
N ALA A 66 2.08 -44.01 10.90
CA ALA A 66 0.83 -43.32 10.65
C ALA A 66 0.32 -42.61 11.92
N GLU A 67 0.42 -43.29 13.09
CA GLU A 67 0.06 -42.67 14.37
C GLU A 67 1.02 -41.54 14.77
N LEU A 68 2.34 -41.75 14.62
CA LEU A 68 3.34 -40.68 14.87
C LEU A 68 3.13 -39.49 13.94
N ALA A 69 2.89 -39.74 12.67
CA ALA A 69 2.58 -38.71 11.70
C ALA A 69 1.28 -37.95 12.06
N GLY A 70 0.27 -38.69 12.56
CA GLY A 70 -0.97 -38.11 13.08
C GLY A 70 -0.73 -37.22 14.31
N ARG A 71 0.08 -37.68 15.26
CA ARG A 71 0.47 -36.92 16.46
C ARG A 71 1.29 -35.67 16.13
N LEU A 72 2.24 -35.79 15.19
CA LEU A 72 3.04 -34.66 14.71
C LEU A 72 2.18 -33.65 13.96
N ARG A 73 1.21 -34.07 13.15
CA ARG A 73 0.23 -33.20 12.51
C ARG A 73 -0.67 -32.50 13.55
N ALA A 74 -1.18 -33.23 14.54
CA ALA A 74 -1.98 -32.70 15.63
C ALA A 74 -1.16 -31.69 16.48
N HIS A 75 0.09 -32.02 16.78
CA HIS A 75 0.99 -31.08 17.50
C HIS A 75 1.32 -29.84 16.69
N ARG A 76 1.56 -29.99 15.38
CA ARG A 76 1.79 -28.87 14.47
C ARG A 76 0.56 -27.96 14.33
N SER A 77 -0.65 -28.51 14.43
CA SER A 77 -1.89 -27.73 14.44
C SER A 77 -2.15 -27.00 15.76
N GLN A 78 -1.47 -27.40 16.86
CA GLN A 78 -1.58 -26.77 18.17
C GLN A 78 -0.52 -25.68 18.42
N VAL A 79 0.54 -25.62 17.62
CA VAL A 79 1.50 -24.50 17.69
C VAL A 79 0.82 -23.27 17.10
N ALA A 80 0.43 -22.35 17.98
CA ALA A 80 -0.14 -21.07 17.56
C ALA A 80 0.89 -20.31 16.73
N VAL A 81 0.69 -20.28 15.41
CA VAL A 81 1.54 -19.52 14.50
C VAL A 81 1.31 -18.04 14.82
N ARG A 82 2.36 -17.36 15.29
CA ARG A 82 2.30 -15.93 15.53
C ARG A 82 2.09 -15.21 14.19
N PRO A 83 0.98 -14.46 13.99
CA PRO A 83 0.74 -13.76 12.76
C PRO A 83 1.84 -12.72 12.52
N PRO A 84 2.37 -12.60 11.28
CA PRO A 84 3.43 -11.65 10.96
C PRO A 84 2.91 -10.21 10.90
N GLY A 85 3.83 -9.26 10.93
CA GLY A 85 3.57 -7.84 10.74
C GLY A 85 3.03 -7.12 11.98
N PRO A 86 2.66 -5.84 11.86
CA PRO A 86 2.26 -4.99 12.97
C PRO A 86 0.90 -5.37 13.56
N GLY A 87 0.77 -5.23 14.88
CA GLY A 87 -0.54 -5.14 15.56
C GLY A 87 -1.09 -3.71 15.51
N VAL A 88 -2.28 -3.47 16.12
CA VAL A 88 -2.95 -2.15 16.07
C VAL A 88 -2.07 -1.01 16.60
N PRO A 89 -1.41 -1.10 17.78
CA PRO A 89 -0.58 0.01 18.26
C PRO A 89 0.59 0.32 17.33
N GLU A 90 1.24 -0.70 16.78
CA GLU A 90 2.34 -0.53 15.84
C GLU A 90 1.84 0.04 14.49
N ALA A 91 0.67 -0.38 14.01
CA ALA A 91 0.05 0.14 12.82
C ALA A 91 -0.29 1.64 12.94
N VAL A 92 -0.84 2.04 14.08
CA VAL A 92 -1.04 3.47 14.41
C VAL A 92 0.29 4.21 14.46
N GLY A 93 1.32 3.63 15.09
CA GLY A 93 2.67 4.20 15.13
C GLY A 93 3.27 4.42 13.73
N TRP A 94 3.11 3.45 12.81
CA TRP A 94 3.53 3.61 11.41
C TRP A 94 2.75 4.69 10.68
N THR A 95 1.44 4.78 10.90
CA THR A 95 0.59 5.83 10.32
C THR A 95 1.02 7.22 10.79
N LEU A 96 1.28 7.38 12.09
CA LEU A 96 1.84 8.63 12.62
C LEU A 96 3.24 8.91 12.06
N GLY A 97 4.05 7.86 11.87
CA GLY A 97 5.35 7.96 11.22
C GLY A 97 5.27 8.52 9.79
N VAL A 98 4.26 8.11 9.02
CA VAL A 98 3.99 8.67 7.68
C VAL A 98 3.71 10.18 7.79
N LEU A 99 2.81 10.60 8.68
CA LEU A 99 2.51 12.01 8.91
C LEU A 99 3.76 12.82 9.30
N VAL A 100 4.58 12.26 10.20
CA VAL A 100 5.84 12.88 10.62
C VAL A 100 6.79 13.05 9.43
N VAL A 101 6.92 12.03 8.55
CA VAL A 101 7.77 12.11 7.35
C VAL A 101 7.28 13.20 6.41
N HIS A 102 5.97 13.34 6.19
CA HIS A 102 5.41 14.42 5.36
C HIS A 102 5.71 15.80 5.96
N ILE A 103 5.49 15.98 7.26
CA ILE A 103 5.80 17.24 7.96
C ILE A 103 7.30 17.56 7.84
N PHE A 104 8.18 16.61 8.10
CA PHE A 104 9.63 16.82 7.97
C PHE A 104 10.05 17.08 6.52
N GLY A 105 9.46 16.38 5.55
CA GLY A 105 9.68 16.62 4.13
C GLY A 105 9.33 18.05 3.74
N MET A 106 8.17 18.52 4.17
CA MET A 106 7.72 19.88 3.95
C MET A 106 8.66 20.92 4.63
N ILE A 107 9.06 20.67 5.88
CA ILE A 107 10.01 21.54 6.59
C ILE A 107 11.35 21.62 5.83
N ILE A 108 11.91 20.50 5.40
CA ILE A 108 13.15 20.44 4.62
C ILE A 108 12.99 21.23 3.31
N ALA A 109 11.87 21.04 2.61
CA ALA A 109 11.59 21.76 1.37
C ALA A 109 11.51 23.27 1.57
N VAL A 110 10.75 23.72 2.56
CA VAL A 110 10.60 25.15 2.90
C VAL A 110 11.96 25.77 3.23
N PHE A 111 12.71 25.19 4.17
CA PHE A 111 14.01 25.73 4.54
C PHE A 111 15.02 25.70 3.39
N GLY A 112 15.02 24.64 2.59
CA GLY A 112 15.88 24.52 1.41
C GLY A 112 15.60 25.62 0.39
N LEU A 113 14.33 25.83 0.02
CA LEU A 113 13.93 26.85 -0.94
C LEU A 113 14.18 28.28 -0.43
N MET A 114 13.89 28.54 0.85
CA MET A 114 14.22 29.82 1.47
C MET A 114 15.72 30.11 1.43
N THR A 115 16.54 29.11 1.71
CA THR A 115 18.01 29.25 1.65
C THR A 115 18.47 29.58 0.24
N LEU A 116 17.90 28.95 -0.78
CA LEU A 116 18.21 29.24 -2.18
C LEU A 116 17.80 30.68 -2.57
N GLN A 117 16.61 31.16 -2.17
CA GLN A 117 16.18 32.51 -2.41
C GLN A 117 17.10 33.57 -1.73
N ILE A 118 17.47 33.31 -0.46
CA ILE A 118 18.40 34.18 0.27
C ILE A 118 19.76 34.23 -0.45
N ALA A 119 20.27 33.09 -0.90
CA ALA A 119 21.52 32.99 -1.64
C ALA A 119 21.45 33.80 -2.96
N GLU A 120 20.33 33.73 -3.67
CA GLU A 120 20.09 34.49 -4.90
C GLU A 120 20.10 35.99 -4.64
N ILE A 121 19.34 36.49 -3.66
CA ILE A 121 19.32 37.93 -3.28
C ILE A 121 20.72 38.41 -2.92
N THR A 122 21.45 37.61 -2.15
CA THR A 122 22.81 37.94 -1.71
C THR A 122 23.79 37.96 -2.89
N SER A 123 23.66 37.05 -3.84
CA SER A 123 24.53 37.00 -5.04
C SER A 123 24.32 38.22 -5.95
N GLN A 124 23.12 38.79 -5.94
CA GLN A 124 22.78 40.04 -6.67
C GLN A 124 23.19 41.30 -5.90
N GLY A 125 23.91 41.18 -4.77
CA GLY A 125 24.38 42.31 -3.95
C GLY A 125 23.31 42.84 -2.98
N GLY A 126 22.13 42.20 -2.89
CA GLY A 126 21.08 42.53 -1.93
C GLY A 126 21.42 42.04 -0.52
N LYS A 127 20.81 42.68 0.49
CA LYS A 127 20.81 42.23 1.86
C LYS A 127 19.38 41.87 2.24
N PRO A 128 19.07 40.59 2.52
CA PRO A 128 17.72 40.19 2.92
C PRO A 128 17.27 40.98 4.15
N SER A 129 16.12 41.62 4.07
CA SER A 129 15.48 42.35 5.17
C SER A 129 14.42 41.48 5.85
N GLY A 130 13.94 41.90 7.03
CA GLY A 130 12.84 41.19 7.71
C GLY A 130 11.53 41.18 6.90
N THR A 131 11.31 42.22 6.06
CA THR A 131 10.15 42.30 5.15
C THR A 131 10.27 41.32 3.99
N ASP A 132 11.50 41.11 3.45
CA ASP A 132 11.75 40.13 2.40
C ASP A 132 11.50 38.73 2.94
N PHE A 133 11.97 38.44 4.15
CA PHE A 133 11.74 37.16 4.81
C PHE A 133 10.24 36.87 5.01
N GLN A 134 9.47 37.84 5.48
CA GLN A 134 8.03 37.71 5.65
C GLN A 134 7.33 37.49 4.30
N ALA A 135 7.71 38.23 3.26
CA ALA A 135 7.18 38.06 1.93
C ALA A 135 7.51 36.66 1.34
N MET A 136 8.74 36.17 1.57
CA MET A 136 9.13 34.83 1.19
C MET A 136 8.23 33.79 1.82
N VAL A 137 8.03 33.80 3.13
CA VAL A 137 7.20 32.82 3.84
C VAL A 137 5.76 32.81 3.33
N VAL A 138 5.18 33.98 3.08
CA VAL A 138 3.79 34.11 2.62
C VAL A 138 3.63 33.62 1.17
N ASN A 139 4.57 33.97 0.29
CA ASN A 139 4.45 33.66 -1.15
C ASN A 139 5.05 32.33 -1.56
N LEU A 140 5.83 31.67 -0.67
CA LEU A 140 6.53 30.43 -0.95
C LEU A 140 5.61 29.30 -1.42
N PRO A 141 4.44 29.06 -0.80
CA PRO A 141 3.52 28.02 -1.25
C PRO A 141 2.98 28.24 -2.66
N GLU A 142 2.72 29.49 -3.05
CA GLU A 142 2.23 29.80 -4.39
C GLU A 142 3.34 29.76 -5.44
N THR A 143 4.53 30.25 -5.08
CA THR A 143 5.65 30.36 -6.02
C THR A 143 6.35 29.04 -6.27
N PHE A 144 6.45 28.18 -5.26
CA PHE A 144 7.23 26.93 -5.26
C PHE A 144 6.40 25.69 -4.93
N ALA A 145 5.10 25.73 -5.18
CA ALA A 145 4.20 24.61 -4.87
C ALA A 145 4.69 23.27 -5.44
N LEU A 146 5.20 23.28 -6.68
CA LEU A 146 5.69 22.09 -7.36
C LEU A 146 6.97 21.55 -6.74
N GLU A 147 7.92 22.42 -6.44
CA GLU A 147 9.20 22.08 -5.81
C GLU A 147 8.97 21.56 -4.39
N LEU A 148 8.11 22.22 -3.61
CA LEU A 148 7.71 21.78 -2.27
C LEU A 148 7.17 20.35 -2.31
N MET A 149 6.17 20.12 -3.17
CA MET A 149 5.55 18.81 -3.33
C MET A 149 6.53 17.75 -3.86
N THR A 150 7.42 18.14 -4.78
CA THR A 150 8.43 17.21 -5.33
C THR A 150 9.41 16.76 -4.26
N ILE A 151 9.92 17.69 -3.45
CA ILE A 151 10.86 17.37 -2.37
C ILE A 151 10.18 16.53 -1.30
N GLU A 152 8.96 16.88 -0.90
CA GLU A 152 8.17 16.14 0.06
C GLU A 152 7.95 14.68 -0.39
N MET A 153 7.50 14.48 -1.64
CA MET A 153 7.27 13.14 -2.19
C MET A 153 8.56 12.34 -2.34
N LEU A 154 9.68 12.99 -2.65
CA LEU A 154 10.98 12.32 -2.70
C LEU A 154 11.40 11.84 -1.31
N VAL A 155 11.26 12.67 -0.27
CA VAL A 155 11.55 12.30 1.12
C VAL A 155 10.64 11.15 1.55
N PHE A 156 9.35 11.19 1.19
CA PHE A 156 8.41 10.11 1.48
C PHE A 156 8.80 8.80 0.79
N LEU A 157 9.10 8.81 -0.51
CA LEU A 157 9.51 7.60 -1.25
C LEU A 157 10.81 6.99 -0.70
N VAL A 158 11.81 7.81 -0.40
CA VAL A 158 13.06 7.33 0.21
C VAL A 158 12.76 6.67 1.56
N SER A 159 11.93 7.31 2.38
CA SER A 159 11.53 6.76 3.68
C SER A 159 10.75 5.45 3.52
N ALA A 160 9.83 5.36 2.55
CA ALA A 160 9.09 4.14 2.26
C ALA A 160 10.01 2.99 1.84
N VAL A 161 11.03 3.27 1.00
CA VAL A 161 12.04 2.28 0.60
C VAL A 161 12.86 1.82 1.81
N VAL A 162 13.34 2.75 2.64
CA VAL A 162 14.11 2.44 3.85
C VAL A 162 13.30 1.57 4.81
N VAL A 163 12.08 1.98 5.13
CA VAL A 163 11.18 1.22 6.03
C VAL A 163 10.89 -0.17 5.47
N THR A 164 10.64 -0.28 4.16
CA THR A 164 10.40 -1.56 3.50
C THR A 164 11.61 -2.48 3.62
N ARG A 165 12.81 -1.95 3.39
CA ARG A 165 14.06 -2.72 3.52
C ARG A 165 14.29 -3.17 4.97
N LEU A 166 14.05 -2.30 5.93
CA LEU A 166 14.21 -2.63 7.36
C LEU A 166 13.19 -3.66 7.84
N ARG A 167 11.93 -3.58 7.37
CA ARG A 167 10.84 -4.45 7.84
C ARG A 167 10.71 -5.76 7.09
N LEU A 168 10.98 -5.79 5.80
CA LEU A 168 10.77 -6.97 4.95
C LEU A 168 12.09 -7.59 4.45
N GLY A 169 13.18 -6.85 4.52
CA GLY A 169 14.53 -7.33 4.15
C GLY A 169 14.59 -7.86 2.72
N SER A 170 15.35 -8.93 2.52
CA SER A 170 15.50 -9.61 1.23
C SER A 170 14.23 -10.33 0.75
N ARG A 171 13.27 -10.57 1.64
CA ARG A 171 12.00 -11.24 1.33
C ARG A 171 10.90 -10.31 0.83
N THR A 172 11.18 -9.03 0.60
CA THR A 172 10.20 -8.02 0.17
C THR A 172 9.31 -8.50 -0.98
N SER A 173 9.92 -9.03 -2.05
CA SER A 173 9.17 -9.53 -3.22
C SER A 173 8.17 -10.65 -2.86
N HIS A 174 8.59 -11.57 -2.02
CA HIS A 174 7.80 -12.70 -1.57
C HIS A 174 6.64 -12.27 -0.65
N LEU A 175 6.94 -11.39 0.31
CA LEU A 175 5.98 -10.94 1.33
C LEU A 175 4.92 -9.99 0.75
N LEU A 176 5.28 -9.17 -0.24
CA LEU A 176 4.36 -8.27 -0.93
C LEU A 176 3.64 -8.93 -2.12
N GLY A 177 4.03 -10.14 -2.50
CA GLY A 177 3.49 -10.81 -3.68
C GLY A 177 3.82 -10.05 -4.96
N ILE A 178 5.09 -9.59 -5.15
CA ILE A 178 5.48 -8.92 -6.39
C ILE A 178 5.52 -9.94 -7.52
N ARG A 179 4.42 -10.05 -8.26
CA ARG A 179 4.22 -10.96 -9.39
C ARG A 179 3.33 -10.33 -10.47
N SER A 180 3.39 -10.85 -11.67
CA SER A 180 2.53 -10.44 -12.77
C SER A 180 1.05 -10.66 -12.43
N LEU A 181 0.20 -9.78 -12.94
CA LEU A 181 -1.24 -9.86 -12.80
C LEU A 181 -1.85 -10.68 -13.94
N GLU A 182 -2.96 -11.34 -13.64
CA GLU A 182 -3.79 -11.95 -14.66
C GLU A 182 -4.44 -10.85 -15.52
N MET A 183 -4.42 -11.00 -16.83
CA MET A 183 -4.92 -9.97 -17.76
C MET A 183 -6.38 -9.60 -17.48
N SER A 184 -7.21 -10.57 -17.10
CA SER A 184 -8.61 -10.29 -16.72
C SER A 184 -8.73 -9.39 -15.48
N HIS A 185 -7.81 -9.50 -14.52
CA HIS A 185 -7.76 -8.61 -13.36
C HIS A 185 -7.27 -7.21 -13.76
N VAL A 186 -6.24 -7.12 -14.62
CA VAL A 186 -5.78 -5.82 -15.16
C VAL A 186 -6.92 -5.08 -15.85
N LEU A 187 -7.67 -5.78 -16.72
CA LEU A 187 -8.79 -5.18 -17.44
C LEU A 187 -9.94 -4.77 -16.50
N MET A 188 -10.25 -5.56 -15.46
CA MET A 188 -11.26 -5.18 -14.46
C MET A 188 -10.83 -3.97 -13.65
N ILE A 189 -9.55 -3.90 -13.25
CA ILE A 189 -8.99 -2.75 -12.53
C ILE A 189 -9.03 -1.49 -13.39
N ALA A 190 -8.60 -1.59 -14.66
CA ALA A 190 -8.64 -0.47 -15.58
C ALA A 190 -10.09 0.00 -15.85
N ALA A 191 -11.00 -0.94 -16.07
CA ALA A 191 -12.40 -0.62 -16.34
C ALA A 191 -13.12 0.03 -15.14
N VAL A 192 -12.79 -0.35 -13.90
CA VAL A 192 -13.44 0.18 -12.69
C VAL A 192 -12.81 1.47 -12.19
N SER A 193 -11.64 1.87 -12.69
CA SER A 193 -10.93 3.06 -12.20
C SER A 193 -11.75 4.33 -12.34
N ILE A 194 -12.43 4.56 -13.44
CA ILE A 194 -13.31 5.72 -13.65
C ILE A 194 -14.57 5.64 -12.78
N PRO A 195 -15.36 4.55 -12.77
CA PRO A 195 -16.52 4.44 -11.88
C PRO A 195 -16.18 4.71 -10.40
N ILE A 196 -15.07 4.16 -9.89
CA ILE A 196 -14.70 4.38 -8.49
C ILE A 196 -14.25 5.81 -8.23
N SER A 197 -13.53 6.44 -9.17
CA SER A 197 -13.12 7.84 -9.06
C SER A 197 -14.33 8.78 -9.06
N LEU A 198 -15.31 8.56 -9.94
CA LEU A 198 -16.55 9.33 -9.96
C LEU A 198 -17.36 9.16 -8.68
N MET A 199 -17.46 7.92 -8.18
CA MET A 199 -18.13 7.65 -6.92
C MET A 199 -17.45 8.39 -5.76
N CYS A 200 -16.12 8.34 -5.66
CA CYS A 200 -15.37 9.04 -4.61
C CYS A 200 -15.43 10.56 -4.77
N GLY A 201 -15.38 11.08 -6.00
CA GLY A 201 -15.50 12.51 -6.27
C GLY A 201 -16.86 13.08 -5.82
N GLY A 202 -17.96 12.42 -6.19
CA GLY A 202 -19.28 12.86 -5.74
C GLY A 202 -19.50 12.67 -4.23
N PHE A 203 -18.92 11.60 -3.66
CA PHE A 203 -18.94 11.43 -2.21
C PHE A 203 -18.11 12.50 -1.49
N HIS A 204 -16.99 12.94 -2.09
CA HIS A 204 -16.23 14.08 -1.59
C HIS A 204 -17.02 15.39 -1.63
N GLN A 205 -17.71 15.69 -2.73
CA GLN A 205 -18.58 16.87 -2.80
C GLN A 205 -19.65 16.85 -1.70
N PHE A 206 -20.29 15.71 -1.51
CA PHE A 206 -21.28 15.54 -0.44
C PHE A 206 -20.66 15.74 0.95
N THR A 207 -19.56 15.09 1.27
CA THR A 207 -18.90 15.22 2.59
C THR A 207 -18.35 16.62 2.84
N LEU A 208 -17.88 17.29 1.78
CA LEU A 208 -17.40 18.68 1.87
C LEU A 208 -18.58 19.65 2.10
N SER A 209 -19.73 19.44 1.45
CA SER A 209 -20.91 20.27 1.71
C SER A 209 -21.42 20.11 3.14
N VAL A 210 -21.45 18.87 3.66
CA VAL A 210 -21.76 18.61 5.08
C VAL A 210 -20.74 19.26 6.01
N TRP A 211 -19.46 19.19 5.69
CA TRP A 211 -18.40 19.86 6.46
C TRP A 211 -18.62 21.36 6.52
N ASN A 212 -18.84 22.00 5.39
CA ASN A 212 -19.02 23.45 5.28
C ASN A 212 -20.29 23.92 5.99
N GLU A 213 -21.37 23.15 5.92
CA GLU A 213 -22.66 23.51 6.54
C GLU A 213 -22.63 23.38 8.06
N PHE A 214 -22.04 22.29 8.60
CA PHE A 214 -22.19 21.93 10.01
C PHE A 214 -20.93 22.13 10.86
N PHE A 215 -19.74 22.05 10.29
CA PHE A 215 -18.50 21.96 11.06
C PHE A 215 -17.53 23.12 10.84
N ALA A 216 -17.42 23.66 9.62
CA ALA A 216 -16.42 24.68 9.29
C ALA A 216 -16.55 25.95 10.15
N HIS A 217 -17.76 26.25 10.64
CA HIS A 217 -18.04 27.43 11.46
C HIS A 217 -17.70 27.25 12.95
N LEU A 218 -17.38 26.03 13.39
CA LEU A 218 -17.04 25.78 14.80
C LEU A 218 -15.64 26.34 15.12
N PRO A 219 -15.41 26.86 16.34
CA PRO A 219 -14.12 27.41 16.73
C PRO A 219 -12.98 26.41 16.53
N GLY A 220 -11.94 26.83 15.82
CA GLY A 220 -10.74 26.01 15.55
C GLY A 220 -10.86 25.06 14.36
N MET A 221 -12.05 24.88 13.76
CA MET A 221 -12.22 23.96 12.61
C MET A 221 -11.66 24.56 11.29
N SER A 222 -11.56 25.87 11.16
CA SER A 222 -10.96 26.53 9.98
C SER A 222 -9.51 26.12 9.70
N VAL A 223 -8.80 25.55 10.68
CA VAL A 223 -7.45 25.01 10.44
C VAL A 223 -7.45 23.92 9.38
N PHE A 224 -8.52 23.15 9.27
CA PHE A 224 -8.63 22.07 8.29
C PHE A 224 -8.78 22.58 6.86
N ASP A 225 -9.34 23.78 6.65
CA ASP A 225 -9.48 24.36 5.31
C ASP A 225 -8.11 24.60 4.66
N HIS A 226 -7.10 24.96 5.47
CA HIS A 226 -5.71 25.12 5.02
C HIS A 226 -5.01 23.79 4.71
N LEU A 227 -5.58 22.67 5.17
CA LEU A 227 -5.06 21.33 4.95
C LEU A 227 -5.81 20.59 3.80
N ASN A 228 -6.61 21.34 3.03
CA ASN A 228 -7.30 20.80 1.87
C ASN A 228 -6.31 20.66 0.69
N VAL A 229 -5.84 19.42 0.47
CA VAL A 229 -4.88 19.10 -0.60
C VAL A 229 -5.40 19.49 -1.98
N ASN A 230 -6.69 19.35 -2.25
CA ASN A 230 -7.26 19.70 -3.55
C ASN A 230 -7.10 21.20 -3.84
N GLU A 231 -7.31 22.06 -2.84
CA GLU A 231 -7.08 23.51 -3.02
C GLU A 231 -5.60 23.82 -3.20
N SER A 232 -4.73 23.16 -2.47
CA SER A 232 -3.28 23.36 -2.52
C SER A 232 -2.67 23.00 -3.87
N ILE A 233 -3.23 22.00 -4.60
CA ILE A 233 -2.70 21.58 -5.90
C ILE A 233 -3.32 22.33 -7.10
N LYS A 234 -4.44 23.03 -6.94
CA LYS A 234 -5.11 23.76 -8.04
C LYS A 234 -4.17 24.69 -8.85
N PRO A 235 -3.29 25.50 -8.22
CA PRO A 235 -2.36 26.35 -8.96
C PRO A 235 -1.43 25.56 -9.89
N LEU A 236 -1.05 24.34 -9.50
CA LEU A 236 -0.17 23.46 -10.28
C LEU A 236 -0.77 23.04 -11.61
N GLY A 237 -2.10 23.03 -11.71
CA GLY A 237 -2.78 22.73 -12.96
C GLY A 237 -2.33 23.65 -14.11
N ARG A 238 -2.03 24.92 -13.84
CA ARG A 238 -1.54 25.88 -14.83
C ARG A 238 -0.02 25.85 -15.00
N THR A 239 0.71 25.86 -13.91
CA THR A 239 2.15 26.13 -13.89
C THR A 239 3.01 24.90 -14.11
N ALA A 240 2.58 23.74 -13.60
CA ALA A 240 3.42 22.54 -13.59
C ALA A 240 3.40 21.78 -14.93
N PRO A 241 4.53 21.24 -15.40
CA PRO A 241 4.58 20.29 -16.52
C PRO A 241 3.78 19.02 -16.22
N LEU A 242 2.96 18.56 -17.17
CA LEU A 242 2.09 17.40 -17.00
C LEU A 242 2.86 16.15 -16.53
N GLY A 243 4.03 15.89 -17.11
CA GLY A 243 4.84 14.72 -16.76
C GLY A 243 5.32 14.74 -15.30
N LEU A 244 5.68 15.91 -14.79
CA LEU A 244 6.13 16.07 -13.40
C LEU A 244 4.95 15.97 -12.43
N LEU A 245 3.80 16.58 -12.74
CA LEU A 245 2.56 16.39 -11.99
C LEU A 245 2.19 14.91 -11.89
N PHE A 246 2.27 14.20 -13.01
CA PHE A 246 1.99 12.77 -13.05
C PHE A 246 2.94 11.98 -12.13
N LEU A 247 4.23 12.28 -12.15
CA LEU A 247 5.20 11.61 -11.28
C LEU A 247 4.94 11.90 -9.80
N VAL A 248 4.67 13.15 -9.44
CA VAL A 248 4.58 13.59 -8.05
C VAL A 248 3.20 13.29 -7.45
N VAL A 249 2.11 13.47 -8.21
CA VAL A 249 0.74 13.31 -7.70
C VAL A 249 0.19 11.91 -7.92
N ALA A 250 0.65 11.18 -8.96
CA ALA A 250 0.10 9.87 -9.26
C ALA A 250 1.08 8.72 -8.97
N VAL A 251 2.30 8.76 -9.51
CA VAL A 251 3.23 7.62 -9.42
C VAL A 251 3.81 7.48 -8.01
N ALA A 252 4.30 8.56 -7.42
CA ALA A 252 4.96 8.54 -6.13
C ALA A 252 4.03 8.10 -5.00
N PRO A 253 2.83 8.68 -4.83
CA PRO A 253 1.88 8.23 -3.82
C PRO A 253 1.44 6.78 -4.06
N ALA A 254 1.08 6.40 -5.31
CA ALA A 254 0.62 5.06 -5.61
C ALA A 254 1.63 3.97 -5.23
N ILE A 255 2.92 4.22 -5.35
CA ILE A 255 3.96 3.26 -4.94
C ILE A 255 4.19 3.34 -3.42
N GLY A 256 4.46 4.53 -2.90
CA GLY A 256 4.87 4.71 -1.51
C GLY A 256 3.77 4.33 -0.52
N GLU A 257 2.56 4.82 -0.75
CA GLU A 257 1.43 4.57 0.14
C GLU A 257 0.97 3.11 0.09
N GLU A 258 0.91 2.49 -1.10
CA GLU A 258 0.50 1.09 -1.18
C GLU A 258 1.49 0.15 -0.50
N VAL A 259 2.79 0.40 -0.64
CA VAL A 259 3.80 -0.39 0.04
C VAL A 259 3.71 -0.26 1.57
N ILE A 260 3.50 0.95 2.08
CA ILE A 260 3.36 1.17 3.53
C ILE A 260 2.03 0.63 4.04
N PHE A 261 0.90 1.06 3.45
CA PHE A 261 -0.42 0.74 4.01
C PHE A 261 -0.85 -0.69 3.72
N ARG A 262 -0.68 -1.20 2.49
CA ARG A 262 -1.07 -2.58 2.16
C ARG A 262 0.03 -3.57 2.45
N GLY A 263 1.27 -3.20 2.09
CA GLY A 263 2.43 -4.08 2.21
C GLY A 263 2.92 -4.28 3.66
N ILE A 264 2.89 -3.27 4.51
CA ILE A 264 3.37 -3.35 5.89
C ILE A 264 2.21 -3.37 6.88
N ILE A 265 1.42 -2.30 6.96
CA ILE A 265 0.35 -2.14 7.95
C ILE A 265 -0.76 -3.18 7.74
N GLY A 266 -1.32 -3.23 6.53
CA GLY A 266 -2.47 -4.07 6.20
C GLY A 266 -2.17 -5.55 6.29
N ARG A 267 -0.96 -5.97 5.90
CA ARG A 267 -0.51 -7.36 6.05
C ARG A 267 -0.60 -7.83 7.50
N GLY A 268 -0.14 -7.01 8.44
CA GLY A 268 -0.19 -7.35 9.87
C GLY A 268 -1.60 -7.34 10.44
N LEU A 269 -2.38 -6.32 10.12
CA LEU A 269 -3.76 -6.19 10.61
C LEU A 269 -4.67 -7.30 10.07
N VAL A 270 -4.57 -7.64 8.79
CA VAL A 270 -5.32 -8.74 8.18
C VAL A 270 -4.94 -10.08 8.78
N ALA A 271 -3.64 -10.35 8.97
CA ALA A 271 -3.18 -11.60 9.54
C ALA A 271 -3.65 -11.80 11.00
N ARG A 272 -3.74 -10.72 11.80
CA ARG A 272 -4.11 -10.79 13.23
C ARG A 272 -5.61 -10.72 13.49
N HIS A 273 -6.34 -9.93 12.70
CA HIS A 273 -7.74 -9.61 12.97
C HIS A 273 -8.70 -10.17 11.92
N GLY A 274 -8.18 -10.92 10.93
CA GLY A 274 -8.96 -11.42 9.81
C GLY A 274 -9.18 -10.37 8.70
N ILE A 275 -9.74 -10.83 7.59
CA ILE A 275 -9.85 -10.01 6.37
C ILE A 275 -10.69 -8.75 6.62
N LEU A 276 -11.90 -8.90 7.14
CA LEU A 276 -12.84 -7.76 7.25
C LEU A 276 -12.30 -6.68 8.18
N ALA A 277 -11.96 -7.05 9.42
CA ALA A 277 -11.47 -6.07 10.41
C ALA A 277 -10.12 -5.47 9.99
N GLY A 278 -9.20 -6.29 9.44
CA GLY A 278 -7.90 -5.82 8.96
C GLY A 278 -8.04 -4.83 7.80
N VAL A 279 -8.94 -5.08 6.85
CA VAL A 279 -9.24 -4.17 5.74
C VAL A 279 -9.83 -2.85 6.25
N ILE A 280 -10.82 -2.91 7.14
CA ILE A 280 -11.43 -1.71 7.74
C ILE A 280 -10.38 -0.86 8.44
N MET A 281 -9.62 -1.44 9.37
CA MET A 281 -8.60 -0.72 10.11
C MET A 281 -7.53 -0.10 9.19
N THR A 282 -7.04 -0.86 8.21
CA THR A 282 -6.03 -0.34 7.26
C THR A 282 -6.60 0.82 6.43
N SER A 283 -7.84 0.70 5.96
CA SER A 283 -8.48 1.73 5.14
C SER A 283 -8.75 3.01 5.92
N VAL A 284 -9.15 2.89 7.19
CA VAL A 284 -9.32 4.05 8.09
C VAL A 284 -7.97 4.72 8.34
N LEU A 285 -6.92 3.96 8.65
CA LEU A 285 -5.58 4.53 8.87
C LEU A 285 -5.03 5.19 7.61
N PHE A 286 -5.25 4.58 6.43
CA PHE A 286 -4.89 5.17 5.14
C PHE A 286 -5.63 6.50 4.88
N ALA A 287 -6.93 6.53 5.12
CA ALA A 287 -7.71 7.75 4.92
C ALA A 287 -7.29 8.86 5.91
N ALA A 288 -6.98 8.49 7.15
CA ALA A 288 -6.64 9.44 8.22
C ALA A 288 -5.38 10.28 7.93
N VAL A 289 -4.42 9.80 7.12
CA VAL A 289 -3.23 10.60 6.76
C VAL A 289 -3.54 11.79 5.85
N HIS A 290 -4.73 11.84 5.25
CA HIS A 290 -5.17 12.98 4.45
C HIS A 290 -5.72 14.14 5.30
N ILE A 291 -5.84 13.95 6.59
CA ILE A 291 -6.11 14.95 7.65
C ILE A 291 -7.47 15.65 7.53
N HIS A 292 -7.81 16.23 6.36
CA HIS A 292 -9.09 16.95 6.19
C HIS A 292 -10.28 16.01 6.33
N PRO A 293 -11.23 16.24 7.29
CA PRO A 293 -12.28 15.26 7.63
C PRO A 293 -13.16 14.86 6.45
N ALA A 294 -13.51 15.79 5.55
CA ALA A 294 -14.28 15.48 4.35
C ALA A 294 -13.53 14.53 3.40
N HIS A 295 -12.21 14.72 3.26
CA HIS A 295 -11.35 13.82 2.48
C HIS A 295 -11.25 12.44 3.12
N VAL A 296 -11.03 12.38 4.44
CA VAL A 296 -10.92 11.12 5.18
C VAL A 296 -12.14 10.24 4.90
N VAL A 297 -13.34 10.81 5.00
CA VAL A 297 -14.58 10.06 4.76
C VAL A 297 -14.73 9.69 3.28
N ALA A 298 -14.43 10.62 2.37
CA ALA A 298 -14.59 10.44 0.94
C ALA A 298 -13.65 9.37 0.35
N LEU A 299 -12.47 9.18 0.94
CA LEU A 299 -11.48 8.21 0.48
C LEU A 299 -11.75 6.77 0.94
N LEU A 300 -12.60 6.56 1.94
CA LEU A 300 -12.87 5.22 2.47
C LEU A 300 -13.29 4.20 1.39
N PRO A 301 -14.24 4.50 0.48
CA PRO A 301 -14.63 3.55 -0.57
C PRO A 301 -13.47 3.11 -1.45
N LEU A 302 -12.63 4.05 -1.87
CA LEU A 302 -11.44 3.77 -2.65
C LEU A 302 -10.44 2.92 -1.85
N ALA A 303 -10.18 3.29 -0.60
CA ALA A 303 -9.25 2.60 0.28
C ALA A 303 -9.66 1.13 0.51
N PHE A 304 -10.96 0.86 0.71
CA PHE A 304 -11.50 -0.49 0.80
C PHE A 304 -11.32 -1.27 -0.49
N PHE A 305 -11.64 -0.65 -1.63
CA PHE A 305 -11.56 -1.32 -2.92
C PHE A 305 -10.11 -1.63 -3.32
N ILE A 306 -9.19 -0.72 -3.08
CA ILE A 306 -7.74 -0.93 -3.28
C ILE A 306 -7.26 -2.14 -2.44
N HIS A 307 -7.68 -2.24 -1.17
CA HIS A 307 -7.30 -3.37 -0.32
C HIS A 307 -7.94 -4.68 -0.81
N LEU A 308 -9.20 -4.66 -1.25
CA LEU A 308 -9.86 -5.81 -1.86
C LEU A 308 -9.08 -6.31 -3.07
N VAL A 309 -8.67 -5.41 -3.97
CA VAL A 309 -7.88 -5.74 -5.17
C VAL A 309 -6.57 -6.43 -4.79
N TYR A 310 -5.89 -5.97 -3.74
CA TYR A 310 -4.68 -6.61 -3.22
C TYR A 310 -4.92 -8.04 -2.74
N LEU A 311 -5.95 -8.24 -1.92
CA LEU A 311 -6.29 -9.57 -1.38
C LEU A 311 -6.69 -10.55 -2.48
N VAL A 312 -7.46 -10.07 -3.46
CA VAL A 312 -7.97 -10.89 -4.56
C VAL A 312 -6.86 -11.32 -5.51
N THR A 313 -5.98 -10.40 -5.86
CA THR A 313 -4.91 -10.65 -6.83
C THR A 313 -3.65 -11.23 -6.19
N ARG A 314 -3.50 -11.10 -4.88
CA ARG A 314 -2.28 -11.45 -4.14
C ARG A 314 -1.01 -10.82 -4.75
N SER A 315 -1.13 -9.61 -5.27
CA SER A 315 -0.02 -8.88 -5.87
C SER A 315 -0.10 -7.40 -5.55
N ILE A 316 0.97 -6.83 -4.98
CA ILE A 316 1.04 -5.39 -4.68
C ILE A 316 0.95 -4.51 -5.93
N LEU A 317 1.23 -5.07 -7.11
CA LEU A 317 1.10 -4.33 -8.37
C LEU A 317 -0.34 -3.95 -8.70
N ALA A 318 -1.32 -4.72 -8.19
CA ALA A 318 -2.73 -4.45 -8.46
C ALA A 318 -3.27 -3.21 -7.71
N PRO A 319 -3.08 -3.07 -6.39
CA PRO A 319 -3.44 -1.84 -5.69
C PRO A 319 -2.65 -0.63 -6.20
N ILE A 320 -1.35 -0.77 -6.52
CA ILE A 320 -0.55 0.30 -7.13
C ILE A 320 -1.17 0.72 -8.47
N LEU A 321 -1.56 -0.22 -9.32
CA LEU A 321 -2.19 0.09 -10.62
C LEU A 321 -3.51 0.87 -10.44
N LEU A 322 -4.40 0.41 -9.55
CA LEU A 322 -5.68 1.09 -9.32
C LEU A 322 -5.46 2.51 -8.76
N HIS A 323 -4.59 2.64 -7.78
CA HIS A 323 -4.25 3.93 -7.18
C HIS A 323 -3.63 4.89 -8.22
N LEU A 324 -2.69 4.38 -9.00
CA LEU A 324 -2.07 5.14 -10.10
C LEU A 324 -3.11 5.64 -11.10
N LEU A 325 -4.05 4.78 -11.54
CA LEU A 325 -5.10 5.17 -12.48
C LEU A 325 -6.04 6.21 -11.89
N ASN A 326 -6.43 6.07 -10.62
CA ASN A 326 -7.26 7.05 -9.93
C ASN A 326 -6.57 8.43 -9.86
N ASN A 327 -5.34 8.47 -9.42
CA ASN A 327 -4.59 9.73 -9.30
C ASN A 327 -4.22 10.32 -10.67
N SER A 328 -3.98 9.48 -11.67
CA SER A 328 -3.77 9.93 -13.06
C SER A 328 -5.00 10.65 -13.61
N LEU A 329 -6.20 10.14 -13.34
CA LEU A 329 -7.43 10.80 -13.73
C LEU A 329 -7.56 12.17 -13.02
N ALA A 330 -7.25 12.25 -11.72
CA ALA A 330 -7.23 13.51 -10.98
C ALA A 330 -6.25 14.54 -11.60
N VAL A 331 -5.04 14.10 -11.99
CA VAL A 331 -4.04 14.96 -12.68
C VAL A 331 -4.56 15.44 -14.02
N VAL A 332 -5.18 14.57 -14.82
CA VAL A 332 -5.77 14.95 -16.12
C VAL A 332 -6.88 15.98 -15.93
N LEU A 333 -7.79 15.77 -14.99
CA LEU A 333 -8.87 16.69 -14.68
C LEU A 333 -8.35 18.03 -14.17
N LEU A 334 -7.39 18.00 -13.23
CA LEU A 334 -6.72 19.22 -12.72
C LEU A 334 -6.10 20.03 -13.86
N LYS A 335 -5.40 19.39 -14.78
CA LYS A 335 -4.79 20.07 -15.92
C LYS A 335 -5.84 20.62 -16.88
N ALA A 336 -6.87 19.83 -17.17
CA ALA A 336 -7.98 20.21 -18.06
C ALA A 336 -8.73 21.44 -17.54
N THR A 337 -9.15 21.43 -16.27
CA THR A 337 -9.88 22.56 -15.64
C THR A 337 -9.05 23.83 -15.57
N ALA A 338 -7.73 23.71 -15.47
CA ALA A 338 -6.82 24.85 -15.39
C ALA A 338 -6.44 25.45 -16.76
N THR A 339 -6.54 24.69 -17.87
CA THR A 339 -6.01 25.08 -19.18
C THR A 339 -7.06 25.22 -20.28
N VAL A 340 -8.26 24.65 -20.07
CA VAL A 340 -9.35 24.71 -21.05
C VAL A 340 -10.26 25.90 -20.70
N PRO A 341 -10.37 26.93 -21.57
CA PRO A 341 -11.13 28.15 -21.29
C PRO A 341 -12.63 27.89 -20.95
N ALA A 342 -13.22 26.85 -21.54
CA ALA A 342 -14.62 26.49 -21.27
C ALA A 342 -14.85 25.98 -19.82
N LEU A 343 -13.78 25.56 -19.12
CA LEU A 343 -13.82 25.06 -17.75
C LEU A 343 -13.20 26.05 -16.75
N GLU A 344 -12.59 27.14 -17.24
CA GLU A 344 -11.93 28.13 -16.39
C GLU A 344 -12.94 28.91 -15.57
N GLY A 345 -12.81 28.84 -14.24
CA GLY A 345 -13.74 29.51 -13.32
C GLY A 345 -15.12 28.87 -13.20
N ALA A 346 -15.37 27.75 -13.89
CA ALA A 346 -16.56 26.97 -13.67
C ALA A 346 -16.57 26.41 -12.23
N SER A 347 -17.68 26.60 -11.50
CA SER A 347 -17.90 25.88 -10.27
C SER A 347 -17.90 24.39 -10.58
N GLU A 348 -17.30 23.57 -9.72
CA GLU A 348 -17.38 22.12 -9.89
C GLU A 348 -18.88 21.70 -9.96
N PRO A 349 -19.33 21.12 -11.09
CA PRO A 349 -20.74 20.75 -11.21
C PRO A 349 -21.06 19.70 -10.15
N GLU A 350 -22.23 19.86 -9.51
CA GLU A 350 -22.72 18.84 -8.58
C GLU A 350 -22.86 17.51 -9.29
N MET A 351 -22.26 16.47 -8.73
CA MET A 351 -22.33 15.13 -9.28
C MET A 351 -23.78 14.59 -9.16
N PRO A 352 -24.47 14.32 -10.28
CA PRO A 352 -25.85 13.83 -10.22
C PRO A 352 -25.93 12.50 -9.46
N ALA A 353 -26.93 12.36 -8.59
CA ALA A 353 -27.11 11.16 -7.76
C ALA A 353 -27.17 9.86 -8.57
N TYR A 354 -27.74 9.89 -9.78
CA TYR A 354 -27.80 8.70 -10.66
C TYR A 354 -26.39 8.26 -11.13
N VAL A 355 -25.46 9.20 -11.34
CA VAL A 355 -24.06 8.87 -11.68
C VAL A 355 -23.41 8.14 -10.52
N LEU A 356 -23.63 8.60 -9.29
CA LEU A 356 -23.10 7.95 -8.07
C LEU A 356 -23.68 6.54 -7.91
N LEU A 357 -25.00 6.38 -8.08
CA LEU A 357 -25.66 5.08 -7.93
C LEU A 357 -25.20 4.07 -9.00
N ILE A 358 -25.09 4.51 -10.25
CA ILE A 358 -24.60 3.66 -11.34
C ILE A 358 -23.11 3.28 -11.08
N SER A 359 -22.28 4.25 -10.72
CA SER A 359 -20.88 4.01 -10.36
C SER A 359 -20.74 3.01 -9.22
N ALA A 360 -21.50 3.18 -8.14
CA ALA A 360 -21.52 2.26 -7.01
C ALA A 360 -21.97 0.84 -7.42
N GLY A 361 -22.99 0.73 -8.28
CA GLY A 361 -23.44 -0.55 -8.84
C GLY A 361 -22.34 -1.25 -9.65
N ILE A 362 -21.63 -0.51 -10.51
CA ILE A 362 -20.52 -1.04 -11.31
C ILE A 362 -19.34 -1.46 -10.41
N VAL A 363 -18.97 -0.63 -9.44
CA VAL A 363 -17.91 -0.93 -8.46
C VAL A 363 -18.27 -2.21 -7.68
N GLY A 364 -19.53 -2.34 -7.24
CA GLY A 364 -20.04 -3.54 -6.57
C GLY A 364 -19.96 -4.78 -7.45
N LEU A 365 -20.41 -4.69 -8.72
CA LEU A 365 -20.36 -5.80 -9.69
C LEU A 365 -18.91 -6.24 -9.96
N VAL A 366 -18.02 -5.29 -10.22
CA VAL A 366 -16.60 -5.59 -10.48
C VAL A 366 -15.94 -6.16 -9.23
N GLY A 367 -16.20 -5.58 -8.05
CA GLY A 367 -15.69 -6.10 -6.78
C GLY A 367 -16.14 -7.54 -6.50
N TRP A 368 -17.41 -7.83 -6.74
CA TRP A 368 -17.96 -9.20 -6.66
C TRP A 368 -17.27 -10.16 -7.64
N THR A 369 -17.10 -9.72 -8.90
CA THR A 369 -16.45 -10.53 -9.94
C THR A 369 -14.98 -10.81 -9.61
N LEU A 370 -14.25 -9.79 -9.12
CA LEU A 370 -12.89 -9.92 -8.61
C LEU A 370 -12.84 -10.94 -7.47
N TRP A 371 -13.74 -10.85 -6.49
CA TRP A 371 -13.79 -11.80 -5.39
C TRP A 371 -14.06 -13.24 -5.85
N LYS A 372 -14.94 -13.42 -6.84
CA LYS A 372 -15.23 -14.74 -7.45
C LYS A 372 -14.09 -15.29 -8.30
N SER A 373 -13.24 -14.43 -8.84
CA SER A 373 -12.05 -14.79 -9.64
C SER A 373 -10.74 -14.65 -8.87
N ARG A 374 -10.78 -14.64 -7.55
CA ARG A 374 -9.59 -14.43 -6.73
C ARG A 374 -8.53 -15.50 -6.97
N VAL A 375 -7.30 -15.12 -6.74
CA VAL A 375 -6.14 -16.00 -6.89
C VAL A 375 -5.89 -16.76 -5.58
N GLU A 376 -5.61 -18.06 -5.69
CA GLU A 376 -5.25 -18.94 -4.60
C GLU A 376 -3.99 -19.72 -4.95
N TYR A 377 -3.21 -20.05 -3.92
CA TYR A 377 -2.14 -21.03 -4.04
C TYR A 377 -2.67 -22.39 -3.59
N ARG A 378 -2.46 -23.44 -4.41
CA ARG A 378 -2.88 -24.80 -4.12
C ARG A 378 -1.69 -25.75 -4.17
N THR A 379 -1.67 -26.69 -3.25
CA THR A 379 -0.74 -27.81 -3.23
C THR A 379 -1.03 -28.77 -4.38
N ASP A 380 -0.13 -29.72 -4.64
CA ASP A 380 -0.33 -30.78 -5.66
C ASP A 380 -1.56 -31.65 -5.37
N ASP A 381 -1.95 -31.78 -4.09
CA ASP A 381 -3.17 -32.47 -3.66
C ASP A 381 -4.45 -31.64 -3.87
N GLY A 382 -4.32 -30.42 -4.43
CA GLY A 382 -5.43 -29.52 -4.70
C GLY A 382 -5.92 -28.73 -3.48
N GLU A 383 -5.32 -28.91 -2.31
CA GLU A 383 -5.67 -28.15 -1.11
C GLU A 383 -5.17 -26.70 -1.18
N ARG A 384 -5.92 -25.80 -0.56
CA ARG A 384 -5.52 -24.39 -0.49
C ARG A 384 -4.38 -24.23 0.52
N TRP A 385 -3.27 -23.64 0.05
CA TRP A 385 -2.19 -23.27 0.96
C TRP A 385 -2.67 -22.27 2.02
N ASN A 386 -2.42 -22.58 3.26
CA ASN A 386 -2.80 -21.76 4.41
C ASN A 386 -1.69 -21.80 5.46
N PRO A 387 -1.02 -20.66 5.73
CA PRO A 387 0.01 -20.60 6.78
C PRO A 387 -0.56 -20.45 8.19
N GLY A 388 -1.88 -20.57 8.39
CA GLY A 388 -2.57 -20.39 9.67
C GLY A 388 -3.17 -18.98 9.89
N TYR A 389 -3.01 -18.07 8.92
CA TYR A 389 -3.56 -16.71 8.95
C TYR A 389 -3.87 -16.22 7.53
N PRO A 390 -4.81 -15.28 7.36
CA PRO A 390 -5.07 -14.64 6.05
C PRO A 390 -3.84 -13.88 5.58
N THR A 391 -3.38 -14.13 4.34
CA THR A 391 -2.19 -13.50 3.79
C THR A 391 -2.25 -13.38 2.27
N VAL A 392 -1.47 -12.44 1.73
CA VAL A 392 -1.18 -12.29 0.29
C VAL A 392 0.19 -12.87 -0.08
N GLU A 393 0.98 -13.25 0.90
CA GLU A 393 2.33 -13.79 0.71
C GLU A 393 2.35 -14.96 -0.28
N MET A 394 3.45 -15.10 -0.99
CA MET A 394 3.70 -16.28 -1.80
C MET A 394 4.12 -17.44 -0.89
N PRO A 395 3.69 -18.67 -1.15
CA PRO A 395 4.19 -19.83 -0.42
C PRO A 395 5.69 -20.04 -0.67
N PRO A 396 6.43 -20.64 0.27
CA PRO A 396 7.80 -21.06 0.04
C PRO A 396 7.88 -21.98 -1.18
N LYS A 397 8.94 -21.85 -1.99
CA LYS A 397 9.15 -22.70 -3.19
C LYS A 397 9.15 -24.19 -2.87
N SER A 398 9.61 -24.58 -1.68
CA SER A 398 9.63 -25.96 -1.20
C SER A 398 8.25 -26.58 -1.03
N THR A 399 7.17 -25.80 -1.04
CA THR A 399 5.79 -26.31 -0.89
C THR A 399 5.20 -26.84 -2.20
N GLY A 400 5.82 -26.59 -3.35
CA GLY A 400 5.31 -27.00 -4.66
C GLY A 400 3.99 -26.33 -5.08
N CYS A 401 3.49 -25.37 -4.32
CA CYS A 401 2.18 -24.77 -4.58
C CYS A 401 2.10 -24.07 -5.93
N ALA A 402 1.04 -24.39 -6.69
CA ALA A 402 0.70 -23.72 -7.93
C ALA A 402 -0.30 -22.58 -7.71
N LEU A 403 -0.16 -21.52 -8.52
CA LEU A 403 -1.09 -20.41 -8.54
C LEU A 403 -2.31 -20.76 -9.39
N THR A 404 -3.50 -20.60 -8.84
CA THR A 404 -4.76 -20.89 -9.55
C THR A 404 -5.75 -19.75 -9.33
N MET A 405 -6.63 -19.50 -10.30
CA MET A 405 -7.80 -18.65 -10.10
C MET A 405 -8.98 -19.50 -9.64
N THR A 406 -9.77 -18.99 -8.70
CA THR A 406 -11.05 -19.61 -8.34
C THR A 406 -12.03 -19.57 -9.51
N GLY A 407 -12.97 -20.52 -9.54
CA GLY A 407 -13.91 -20.68 -10.62
C GLY A 407 -14.90 -19.50 -10.74
N CYS A 408 -14.57 -18.54 -11.58
CA CYS A 408 -15.50 -17.51 -12.02
C CYS A 408 -15.80 -17.75 -13.50
N SER A 409 -17.08 -17.71 -13.89
CA SER A 409 -17.44 -17.92 -15.30
C SER A 409 -16.80 -16.86 -16.19
N VAL A 410 -16.35 -17.27 -17.37
CA VAL A 410 -15.77 -16.36 -18.38
C VAL A 410 -16.81 -15.29 -18.78
N GLY A 411 -18.10 -15.68 -18.86
CA GLY A 411 -19.19 -14.75 -19.17
C GLY A 411 -19.32 -13.64 -18.14
N LEU A 412 -19.29 -13.95 -16.85
CA LEU A 412 -19.37 -12.94 -15.78
C LEU A 412 -18.19 -11.97 -15.83
N ARG A 413 -16.96 -12.47 -16.02
CA ARG A 413 -15.77 -11.61 -16.15
C ARG A 413 -15.86 -10.69 -17.36
N ARG A 414 -16.22 -11.22 -18.53
CA ARG A 414 -16.38 -10.42 -19.75
C ARG A 414 -17.51 -9.40 -19.61
N GLY A 415 -18.63 -9.78 -19.01
CA GLY A 415 -19.76 -8.89 -18.74
C GLY A 415 -19.40 -7.73 -17.81
N ALA A 416 -18.69 -8.00 -16.71
CA ALA A 416 -18.24 -6.97 -15.78
C ALA A 416 -17.22 -6.01 -16.43
N ILE A 417 -16.25 -6.53 -17.19
CA ILE A 417 -15.28 -5.73 -17.94
C ILE A 417 -16.00 -4.89 -19.01
N GLY A 418 -16.92 -5.50 -19.77
CA GLY A 418 -17.66 -4.82 -20.82
C GLY A 418 -18.52 -3.68 -20.30
N LEU A 419 -19.30 -3.91 -19.22
CA LEU A 419 -20.15 -2.89 -18.63
C LEU A 419 -19.34 -1.72 -18.05
N ALA A 420 -18.32 -2.03 -17.21
CA ALA A 420 -17.48 -1.01 -16.62
C ALA A 420 -16.66 -0.25 -17.67
N GLY A 421 -16.15 -0.96 -18.69
CA GLY A 421 -15.42 -0.37 -19.82
C GLY A 421 -16.30 0.53 -20.69
N ALA A 422 -17.53 0.12 -20.99
CA ALA A 422 -18.49 0.95 -21.72
C ALA A 422 -18.84 2.24 -20.95
N TYR A 423 -19.09 2.12 -19.65
CA TYR A 423 -19.35 3.29 -18.80
C TYR A 423 -18.14 4.26 -18.80
N SER A 424 -16.94 3.72 -18.62
CA SER A 424 -15.70 4.51 -18.64
C SER A 424 -15.46 5.17 -20.00
N LEU A 425 -15.75 4.46 -21.10
CA LEU A 425 -15.64 5.02 -22.44
C LEU A 425 -16.61 6.18 -22.66
N VAL A 426 -17.87 6.05 -22.23
CA VAL A 426 -18.85 7.14 -22.31
C VAL A 426 -18.35 8.37 -21.54
N PHE A 427 -17.83 8.18 -20.33
CA PHE A 427 -17.25 9.29 -19.56
C PHE A 427 -16.07 9.95 -20.30
N VAL A 428 -15.13 9.17 -20.85
CA VAL A 428 -13.98 9.70 -21.60
C VAL A 428 -14.43 10.46 -22.83
N VAL A 429 -15.42 9.91 -23.58
CA VAL A 429 -15.97 10.59 -24.76
C VAL A 429 -16.62 11.92 -24.37
N LEU A 430 -17.46 11.95 -23.34
CA LEU A 430 -18.09 13.17 -22.85
C LEU A 430 -17.03 14.20 -22.40
N LEU A 431 -16.02 13.75 -21.66
CA LEU A 431 -14.92 14.62 -21.25
C LEU A 431 -14.19 15.22 -22.45
N VAL A 432 -13.86 14.41 -23.46
CA VAL A 432 -13.21 14.90 -24.70
C VAL A 432 -14.11 15.91 -25.43
N LEU A 433 -15.43 15.66 -25.52
CA LEU A 433 -16.35 16.59 -26.17
C LEU A 433 -16.46 17.93 -25.44
N VAL A 434 -16.41 17.93 -24.09
CA VAL A 434 -16.32 19.15 -23.28
C VAL A 434 -15.00 19.85 -23.53
N LEU A 435 -13.86 19.14 -23.45
CA LEU A 435 -12.52 19.70 -23.62
C LEU A 435 -12.29 20.30 -25.02
N THR A 436 -12.98 19.77 -26.03
CA THR A 436 -12.91 20.27 -27.42
C THR A 436 -13.99 21.30 -27.77
N GLY A 437 -14.83 21.66 -26.79
CA GLY A 437 -15.88 22.68 -26.96
C GLY A 437 -17.08 22.24 -27.81
N HIS A 438 -17.28 20.93 -28.04
CA HIS A 438 -18.43 20.40 -28.78
C HIS A 438 -19.70 20.37 -27.96
N ILE A 439 -19.60 20.33 -26.63
CA ILE A 439 -20.70 20.45 -25.69
C ILE A 439 -20.31 21.39 -24.55
N SER A 440 -21.28 22.09 -23.95
CA SER A 440 -21.06 22.87 -22.74
C SER A 440 -20.89 21.95 -21.52
N ALA A 441 -20.04 22.36 -20.60
CA ALA A 441 -19.78 21.65 -19.34
C ALA A 441 -21.00 21.66 -18.41
#